data_45e8fda09d652f0c33e245712e31146a
#
_entry.id   45e8fda09d652f0c33e245712e31146a
#
_cell.length_a   1.000
_cell.length_b   1.000
_cell.length_c   1.000
_cell.angle_alpha   90.00
_cell.angle_beta   90.00
_cell.angle_gamma   90.00
#
_symmetry.space_group_name_H-M   'P 1'
#
loop_
_entity.id
_entity.type
_entity.pdbx_description
1 polymer ?
#
loop_
_entity_poly.entity_id
_entity_poly.type
_entity_poly.pdbx_seq_one_letter_code
_entity_poly.pdbx_strand_id
1 'polypeptide(L)'
;MGSNVSAAWKVHRKGAFFANPSFTQIHPTCIPVSGDYQSKLTLMSESLRNDGRIWVPKNLEDAKKVRNNTLKPTQIPEEDRDYYLERRYRAFGNLVPRDVASRAAKERCDSGYGVNKTGEAVFLDFSSSIIRYGKEKALVKGLDVDDLNLVKSLGEDVIRAKYGNLFQMYEKIVDQNPYK
;
A
#
# COMPACT_ATOMS: atom_id res chain seq x y z
N MET A 1 -0.92 0.05 20.57
CA MET A 1 -0.10 -0.55 21.64
C MET A 1 1.26 0.14 21.63
N GLY A 2 1.61 0.81 22.72
CA GLY A 2 2.96 1.34 22.88
C GLY A 2 3.90 0.24 23.37
N SER A 3 5.01 0.04 22.71
CA SER A 3 6.10 -0.79 23.21
C SER A 3 6.92 0.06 24.19
N ASN A 4 7.22 -0.47 25.36
CA ASN A 4 8.19 0.12 26.24
C ASN A 4 9.53 -0.64 26.12
N VAL A 5 10.62 0.01 26.42
CA VAL A 5 11.97 -0.57 26.31
C VAL A 5 12.35 -1.48 27.48
N SER A 6 11.40 -1.94 28.28
CA SER A 6 11.68 -2.70 29.50
C SER A 6 12.52 -3.96 29.29
N ALA A 7 12.26 -4.71 28.23
CA ALA A 7 13.02 -5.90 27.90
C ALA A 7 14.47 -5.55 27.51
N ALA A 8 14.65 -4.60 26.59
CA ALA A 8 15.96 -4.12 26.17
C ALA A 8 16.76 -3.55 27.36
N TRP A 9 16.11 -2.77 28.22
CA TRP A 9 16.70 -2.22 29.43
C TRP A 9 17.15 -3.28 30.42
N LYS A 10 16.32 -4.32 30.65
CA LYS A 10 16.69 -5.45 31.52
C LYS A 10 17.89 -6.21 30.99
N VAL A 11 17.97 -6.44 29.70
CA VAL A 11 19.09 -7.14 29.06
C VAL A 11 20.36 -6.28 29.13
N HIS A 12 20.25 -4.97 28.87
CA HIS A 12 21.36 -4.02 29.00
C HIS A 12 21.93 -4.00 30.44
N ARG A 13 21.08 -3.96 31.46
CA ARG A 13 21.51 -4.03 32.86
C ARG A 13 22.20 -5.36 33.23
N LYS A 14 22.06 -6.38 32.41
CA LYS A 14 22.75 -7.68 32.53
C LYS A 14 24.06 -7.72 31.73
N GLY A 15 24.51 -6.60 31.19
CA GLY A 15 25.78 -6.48 30.48
C GLY A 15 25.72 -6.53 28.95
N ALA A 16 24.53 -6.62 28.34
CA ALA A 16 24.42 -6.52 26.90
C ALA A 16 24.66 -5.06 26.41
N PHE A 17 25.36 -4.94 25.29
CA PHE A 17 25.61 -3.64 24.66
C PHE A 17 24.54 -3.29 23.64
N PHE A 18 24.26 -2.01 23.48
CA PHE A 18 23.50 -1.49 22.35
C PHE A 18 24.42 -1.26 21.16
N ALA A 19 23.98 -1.65 19.96
CA ALA A 19 24.59 -1.29 18.70
C ALA A 19 23.68 -0.29 17.97
N ASN A 20 24.26 0.77 17.43
CA ASN A 20 23.56 1.80 16.66
C ASN A 20 22.26 2.32 17.35
N PRO A 21 22.31 2.86 18.59
CA PRO A 21 21.13 3.21 19.37
C PRO A 21 20.28 4.31 18.75
N SER A 22 20.82 5.09 17.82
CA SER A 22 20.12 6.12 17.06
C SER A 22 19.50 5.63 15.74
N PHE A 23 19.67 4.34 15.40
CA PHE A 23 19.13 3.80 14.17
C PHE A 23 17.61 3.73 14.22
N THR A 24 16.95 4.33 13.25
CA THR A 24 15.50 4.32 13.10
C THR A 24 15.09 3.44 11.94
N GLN A 25 14.24 2.45 12.21
CA GLN A 25 13.61 1.65 11.17
C GLN A 25 12.29 2.30 10.74
N ILE A 26 12.11 2.46 9.43
CA ILE A 26 10.88 2.99 8.83
C ILE A 26 10.01 1.85 8.33
N HIS A 27 8.72 1.87 8.65
CA HIS A 27 7.70 0.94 8.16
C HIS A 27 6.71 1.71 7.26
N PRO A 28 6.97 1.83 5.95
CA PRO A 28 6.19 2.69 5.07
C PRO A 28 4.86 2.08 4.63
N THR A 29 4.65 0.78 4.84
CA THR A 29 3.42 0.08 4.46
C THR A 29 2.62 -0.24 5.71
N CYS A 30 1.67 0.62 6.04
CA CYS A 30 0.75 0.45 7.15
C CYS A 30 -0.66 0.89 6.76
N ILE A 31 -1.66 0.39 7.49
CA ILE A 31 -3.04 0.85 7.34
C ILE A 31 -3.17 2.20 8.05
N PRO A 32 -3.71 3.24 7.39
CA PRO A 32 -3.97 4.52 8.04
C PRO A 32 -4.91 4.36 9.24
N VAL A 33 -4.74 5.20 10.24
CA VAL A 33 -5.65 5.23 11.39
C VAL A 33 -7.03 5.69 10.93
N SER A 34 -8.06 4.89 11.19
CA SER A 34 -9.45 5.14 10.79
C SER A 34 -10.43 5.23 11.96
N GLY A 35 -9.97 5.01 13.20
CA GLY A 35 -10.79 5.10 14.40
C GLY A 35 -9.98 5.14 15.69
N ASP A 36 -10.63 5.51 16.79
CA ASP A 36 -9.99 5.77 18.10
C ASP A 36 -9.34 4.53 18.71
N TYR A 37 -9.85 3.36 18.40
CA TYR A 37 -9.39 2.08 18.97
C TYR A 37 -8.33 1.38 18.12
N GLN A 38 -8.03 1.88 16.94
CA GLN A 38 -7.02 1.30 16.07
C GLN A 38 -5.61 1.63 16.58
N SER A 39 -4.72 0.64 16.56
CA SER A 39 -3.29 0.89 16.79
C SER A 39 -2.74 1.80 15.69
N LYS A 40 -1.97 2.82 16.05
CA LYS A 40 -1.31 3.75 15.11
C LYS A 40 -0.32 3.06 14.16
N LEU A 41 0.05 1.82 14.44
CA LEU A 41 1.02 1.04 13.67
C LEU A 41 0.43 -0.32 13.29
N THR A 42 -0.62 -0.33 12.48
CA THR A 42 -1.09 -1.55 11.85
C THR A 42 -0.27 -1.76 10.59
N LEU A 43 0.82 -2.54 10.73
CA LEU A 43 1.76 -2.83 9.64
C LEU A 43 1.12 -3.77 8.62
N MET A 44 1.39 -3.53 7.35
CA MET A 44 1.09 -4.43 6.25
C MET A 44 2.39 -5.00 5.67
N SER A 45 2.28 -6.11 4.94
CA SER A 45 3.43 -6.70 4.28
C SER A 45 4.03 -5.76 3.23
N GLU A 46 5.34 -5.59 3.25
CA GLU A 46 6.06 -4.81 2.24
C GLU A 46 6.01 -5.46 0.86
N SER A 47 5.76 -6.78 0.80
CA SER A 47 5.55 -7.50 -0.46
C SER A 47 4.38 -6.97 -1.27
N LEU A 48 3.45 -6.20 -0.67
CA LEU A 48 2.40 -5.50 -1.41
C LEU A 48 2.94 -4.61 -2.53
N ARG A 49 4.11 -4.00 -2.35
CA ARG A 49 4.74 -3.16 -3.37
C ARG A 49 5.34 -3.94 -4.54
N ASN A 50 5.50 -5.27 -4.40
CA ASN A 50 5.92 -6.13 -5.51
C ASN A 50 4.83 -6.26 -6.58
N ASP A 51 3.59 -6.16 -6.17
CA ASP A 51 2.42 -6.33 -7.04
C ASP A 51 1.54 -5.08 -7.10
N GLY A 52 1.61 -4.21 -6.10
CA GLY A 52 0.85 -2.96 -6.05
C GLY A 52 1.68 -1.75 -6.47
N ARG A 53 1.13 -0.93 -7.35
CA ARG A 53 1.72 0.34 -7.81
C ARG A 53 1.21 1.47 -6.92
N ILE A 54 2.14 2.21 -6.29
CA ILE A 54 1.78 3.35 -5.41
C ILE A 54 1.41 4.57 -6.25
N TRP A 55 0.28 5.19 -5.94
CA TRP A 55 -0.17 6.37 -6.67
C TRP A 55 -0.99 7.34 -5.82
N VAL A 56 -1.12 8.57 -6.32
CA VAL A 56 -2.05 9.60 -5.85
C VAL A 56 -2.72 10.25 -7.07
N PRO A 57 -3.86 10.94 -6.94
CA PRO A 57 -4.42 11.71 -8.05
C PRO A 57 -3.43 12.77 -8.55
N LYS A 58 -3.38 13.01 -9.86
CA LYS A 58 -2.56 14.10 -10.43
C LYS A 58 -3.12 15.48 -10.09
N ASN A 59 -4.44 15.56 -9.93
CA ASN A 59 -5.14 16.80 -9.67
C ASN A 59 -5.45 16.94 -8.16
N LEU A 60 -5.14 18.10 -7.59
CA LEU A 60 -5.45 18.42 -6.20
C LEU A 60 -6.95 18.40 -5.89
N GLU A 61 -7.78 18.83 -6.84
CA GLU A 61 -9.23 18.81 -6.66
C GLU A 61 -9.78 17.37 -6.54
N ASP A 62 -9.23 16.43 -7.32
CA ASP A 62 -9.63 15.03 -7.22
C ASP A 62 -9.14 14.39 -5.90
N ALA A 63 -7.96 14.76 -5.42
CA ALA A 63 -7.51 14.36 -4.10
C ALA A 63 -8.45 14.88 -2.98
N LYS A 64 -8.93 16.12 -3.09
CA LYS A 64 -9.93 16.67 -2.15
C LYS A 64 -11.28 15.94 -2.25
N LYS A 65 -11.76 15.66 -3.47
CA LYS A 65 -13.02 14.92 -3.68
C LYS A 65 -12.94 13.52 -3.09
N VAL A 66 -11.80 12.84 -3.25
CA VAL A 66 -11.57 11.51 -2.64
C VAL A 66 -11.60 11.60 -1.11
N ARG A 67 -10.91 12.58 -0.51
CA ARG A 67 -10.94 12.79 0.95
C ARG A 67 -12.36 13.02 1.49
N ASN A 68 -13.17 13.71 0.72
CA ASN A 68 -14.56 14.03 1.07
C ASN A 68 -15.57 12.92 0.67
N ASN A 69 -15.08 11.77 0.18
CA ASN A 69 -15.89 10.65 -0.31
C ASN A 69 -16.87 11.02 -1.45
N THR A 70 -16.58 12.09 -2.20
CA THR A 70 -17.39 12.52 -3.36
C THR A 70 -16.90 11.95 -4.69
N LEU A 71 -15.69 11.36 -4.69
CA LEU A 71 -15.10 10.66 -5.83
C LEU A 71 -14.48 9.35 -5.37
N LYS A 72 -14.84 8.25 -6.01
CA LYS A 72 -14.24 6.94 -5.72
C LYS A 72 -12.90 6.80 -6.46
N PRO A 73 -11.87 6.15 -5.85
CA PRO A 73 -10.58 5.93 -6.52
C PRO A 73 -10.70 5.21 -7.87
N THR A 74 -11.66 4.29 -7.99
CA THR A 74 -11.92 3.52 -9.22
C THR A 74 -12.47 4.37 -10.37
N GLN A 75 -12.97 5.58 -10.08
CA GLN A 75 -13.48 6.51 -11.08
C GLN A 75 -12.38 7.41 -11.65
N ILE A 76 -11.18 7.40 -11.06
CA ILE A 76 -10.02 8.15 -11.57
C ILE A 76 -9.34 7.29 -12.63
N PRO A 77 -9.35 7.70 -13.91
CA PRO A 77 -8.71 6.95 -14.98
C PRO A 77 -7.19 6.86 -14.76
N GLU A 78 -6.53 5.88 -15.39
CA GLU A 78 -5.11 5.62 -15.17
C GLU A 78 -4.23 6.81 -15.56
N GLU A 79 -4.59 7.52 -16.62
CA GLU A 79 -3.91 8.73 -17.09
C GLU A 79 -3.92 9.88 -16.07
N ASP A 80 -4.89 9.91 -15.15
CA ASP A 80 -5.01 10.91 -14.08
C ASP A 80 -4.41 10.45 -12.75
N ARG A 81 -3.76 9.27 -12.74
CA ARG A 81 -3.02 8.76 -11.59
C ARG A 81 -1.54 9.12 -11.69
N ASP A 82 -0.98 9.71 -10.64
CA ASP A 82 0.48 9.93 -10.53
C ASP A 82 1.14 8.73 -9.82
N TYR A 83 1.73 7.84 -10.58
CA TYR A 83 2.59 6.77 -10.08
C TYR A 83 3.98 7.35 -9.79
N TYR A 84 4.08 8.21 -8.82
CA TYR A 84 5.20 9.10 -8.56
C TYR A 84 6.53 8.36 -8.28
N LEU A 85 6.52 7.15 -7.73
CA LEU A 85 7.74 6.37 -7.54
C LEU A 85 8.29 5.88 -8.89
N GLU A 86 7.44 5.40 -9.77
CA GLU A 86 7.82 4.93 -11.12
C GLU A 86 8.34 6.11 -11.97
N ARG A 87 7.69 7.25 -11.88
CA ARG A 87 8.07 8.47 -12.60
C ARG A 87 9.42 9.02 -12.11
N ARG A 88 9.66 9.02 -10.81
CA ARG A 88 10.85 9.61 -10.18
C ARG A 88 12.05 8.65 -10.19
N TYR A 89 11.82 7.36 -10.01
CA TYR A 89 12.86 6.33 -9.84
C TYR A 89 12.72 5.22 -10.88
N ARG A 90 12.97 5.54 -12.13
CA ARG A 90 12.70 4.65 -13.28
C ARG A 90 13.36 3.26 -13.18
N ALA A 91 14.52 3.14 -12.54
CA ALA A 91 15.24 1.88 -12.40
C ALA A 91 14.60 0.93 -11.37
N PHE A 92 13.97 1.45 -10.33
CA PHE A 92 13.43 0.66 -9.22
C PHE A 92 11.92 0.75 -9.08
N GLY A 93 11.29 1.82 -9.55
CA GLY A 93 9.85 2.05 -9.46
C GLY A 93 9.33 1.89 -8.03
N ASN A 94 8.34 1.05 -7.84
CA ASN A 94 7.76 0.76 -6.53
C ASN A 94 8.70 -0.03 -5.59
N LEU A 95 9.80 -0.58 -6.11
CA LEU A 95 10.77 -1.39 -5.36
C LEU A 95 11.93 -0.58 -4.78
N VAL A 96 11.86 0.74 -4.82
CA VAL A 96 12.83 1.60 -4.13
C VAL A 96 12.91 1.25 -2.64
N PRO A 97 14.07 1.50 -1.97
CA PRO A 97 14.20 1.30 -0.54
C PRO A 97 13.08 1.94 0.27
N ARG A 98 12.73 1.33 1.39
CA ARG A 98 11.60 1.72 2.24
C ARG A 98 11.60 3.18 2.66
N ASP A 99 12.75 3.68 3.05
CA ASP A 99 12.93 5.06 3.47
C ASP A 99 12.72 6.05 2.31
N VAL A 100 13.13 5.68 1.10
CA VAL A 100 12.90 6.48 -0.12
C VAL A 100 11.39 6.51 -0.43
N ALA A 101 10.72 5.36 -0.41
CA ALA A 101 9.27 5.27 -0.64
C ALA A 101 8.48 6.07 0.40
N SER A 102 8.87 5.98 1.68
CA SER A 102 8.21 6.69 2.78
C SER A 102 8.37 8.21 2.66
N ARG A 103 9.58 8.69 2.39
CA ARG A 103 9.80 10.14 2.19
C ARG A 103 9.04 10.68 0.98
N ALA A 104 9.02 9.93 -0.12
CA ALA A 104 8.27 10.33 -1.31
C ALA A 104 6.75 10.35 -1.05
N ALA A 105 6.21 9.37 -0.30
CA ALA A 105 4.81 9.38 0.10
C ALA A 105 4.47 10.58 0.98
N LYS A 106 5.31 10.85 1.99
CA LYS A 106 5.13 12.01 2.87
C LYS A 106 5.15 13.33 2.08
N GLU A 107 6.09 13.51 1.16
CA GLU A 107 6.15 14.68 0.30
C GLU A 107 4.86 14.91 -0.49
N ARG A 108 4.25 13.83 -1.03
CA ARG A 108 2.96 13.90 -1.73
C ARG A 108 1.82 14.27 -0.79
N CYS A 109 1.78 13.68 0.39
CA CYS A 109 0.77 14.00 1.40
C CYS A 109 0.90 15.47 1.87
N ASP A 110 2.11 15.92 2.19
CA ASP A 110 2.37 17.31 2.61
C ASP A 110 2.03 18.33 1.50
N SER A 111 2.17 17.93 0.23
CA SER A 111 1.77 18.73 -0.92
C SER A 111 0.26 18.72 -1.22
N GLY A 112 -0.54 18.07 -0.37
CA GLY A 112 -2.00 18.05 -0.46
C GLY A 112 -2.60 16.93 -1.32
N TYR A 113 -1.79 16.02 -1.86
CA TYR A 113 -2.27 14.90 -2.70
C TYR A 113 -2.67 13.65 -1.90
N GLY A 114 -2.49 13.63 -0.59
CA GLY A 114 -2.91 12.52 0.25
C GLY A 114 -4.41 12.24 0.17
N VAL A 115 -4.81 10.98 0.30
CA VAL A 115 -6.15 10.52 -0.14
C VAL A 115 -7.07 10.03 0.98
N ASN A 116 -6.58 9.73 2.18
CA ASN A 116 -7.46 9.43 3.30
C ASN A 116 -8.04 10.69 3.91
N LYS A 117 -8.96 10.55 4.85
CA LYS A 117 -9.66 11.66 5.52
C LYS A 117 -8.71 12.72 6.09
N THR A 118 -7.53 12.32 6.57
CA THR A 118 -6.50 13.22 7.11
C THR A 118 -5.50 13.72 6.06
N GLY A 119 -5.54 13.19 4.83
CA GLY A 119 -4.58 13.52 3.78
C GLY A 119 -3.20 12.86 3.93
N GLU A 120 -3.08 11.81 4.78
CA GLU A 120 -1.81 11.17 5.14
C GLU A 120 -1.60 9.80 4.51
N ALA A 121 -2.39 9.44 3.50
CA ALA A 121 -2.31 8.15 2.82
C ALA A 121 -2.14 8.26 1.32
N VAL A 122 -1.72 7.16 0.72
CA VAL A 122 -1.60 6.97 -0.73
C VAL A 122 -2.30 5.68 -1.13
N PHE A 123 -2.61 5.51 -2.41
CA PHE A 123 -3.23 4.30 -2.93
C PHE A 123 -2.20 3.27 -3.41
N LEU A 124 -2.63 2.01 -3.41
CA LEU A 124 -1.99 0.89 -4.10
C LEU A 124 -2.92 0.39 -5.21
N ASP A 125 -2.40 0.26 -6.41
CA ASP A 125 -3.11 -0.24 -7.59
C ASP A 125 -2.56 -1.62 -7.99
N PHE A 126 -3.40 -2.64 -7.92
CA PHE A 126 -3.05 -4.01 -8.30
C PHE A 126 -3.50 -4.39 -9.70
N SER A 127 -4.12 -3.48 -10.47
CA SER A 127 -4.73 -3.77 -11.76
C SER A 127 -3.78 -4.46 -12.74
N SER A 128 -2.54 -3.96 -12.86
CA SER A 128 -1.54 -4.53 -13.76
C SER A 128 -1.10 -5.94 -13.34
N SER A 129 -0.95 -6.19 -12.05
CA SER A 129 -0.59 -7.50 -11.52
C SER A 129 -1.75 -8.50 -11.62
N ILE A 130 -2.98 -8.05 -11.44
CA ILE A 130 -4.18 -8.87 -11.68
C ILE A 130 -4.20 -9.35 -13.14
N ILE A 131 -3.99 -8.45 -14.10
CA ILE A 131 -3.95 -8.83 -15.52
C ILE A 131 -2.79 -9.79 -15.80
N ARG A 132 -1.61 -9.52 -15.30
CA ARG A 132 -0.42 -10.37 -15.47
C ARG A 132 -0.67 -11.78 -14.94
N TYR A 133 -1.03 -11.92 -13.68
CA TYR A 133 -1.30 -13.24 -13.07
C TYR A 133 -2.49 -13.95 -13.70
N GLY A 134 -3.51 -13.21 -14.11
CA GLY A 134 -4.65 -13.78 -14.81
C GLY A 134 -4.27 -14.39 -16.15
N LYS A 135 -3.47 -13.71 -16.96
CA LYS A 135 -2.96 -14.23 -18.23
C LYS A 135 -2.07 -15.46 -18.03
N GLU A 136 -1.14 -15.41 -17.06
CA GLU A 136 -0.29 -16.54 -16.70
C GLU A 136 -1.13 -17.77 -16.33
N LYS A 137 -2.17 -17.58 -15.51
CA LYS A 137 -3.03 -18.66 -15.05
C LYS A 137 -3.96 -19.19 -16.14
N ALA A 138 -4.47 -18.32 -17.02
CA ALA A 138 -5.25 -18.70 -18.18
C ALA A 138 -4.41 -19.55 -19.16
N LEU A 139 -3.18 -19.12 -19.44
CA LEU A 139 -2.25 -19.85 -20.32
C LEU A 139 -1.96 -21.25 -19.78
N VAL A 140 -1.64 -21.39 -18.48
CA VAL A 140 -1.38 -22.69 -17.85
C VAL A 140 -2.59 -23.63 -17.93
N LYS A 141 -3.80 -23.08 -17.88
CA LYS A 141 -5.04 -23.85 -17.97
C LYS A 141 -5.56 -24.07 -19.39
N GLY A 142 -4.89 -23.55 -20.40
CA GLY A 142 -5.34 -23.61 -21.79
C GLY A 142 -6.62 -22.82 -22.05
N LEU A 143 -6.87 -21.76 -21.27
CA LEU A 143 -8.02 -20.87 -21.40
C LEU A 143 -7.70 -19.65 -22.25
N ASP A 144 -8.73 -18.95 -22.72
CA ASP A 144 -8.59 -17.75 -23.54
C ASP A 144 -7.94 -16.62 -22.75
N VAL A 145 -6.76 -16.16 -23.21
CA VAL A 145 -5.99 -15.07 -22.60
C VAL A 145 -6.45 -13.69 -23.05
N ASP A 146 -7.33 -13.61 -24.05
CA ASP A 146 -7.90 -12.38 -24.57
C ASP A 146 -9.27 -12.06 -23.95
N ASP A 147 -9.89 -13.03 -23.27
CA ASP A 147 -11.06 -12.78 -22.43
C ASP A 147 -10.65 -12.01 -21.15
N LEU A 148 -10.78 -10.69 -21.21
CA LEU A 148 -10.43 -9.79 -20.09
C LEU A 148 -11.20 -10.06 -18.81
N ASN A 149 -12.44 -10.53 -18.88
CA ASN A 149 -13.24 -10.81 -17.67
C ASN A 149 -12.73 -12.06 -16.98
N LEU A 150 -12.45 -13.11 -17.75
CA LEU A 150 -11.83 -14.34 -17.26
C LEU A 150 -10.45 -14.06 -16.67
N VAL A 151 -9.60 -13.32 -17.40
CA VAL A 151 -8.25 -12.95 -16.97
C VAL A 151 -8.31 -12.15 -15.66
N LYS A 152 -9.19 -11.15 -15.53
CA LYS A 152 -9.35 -10.39 -14.29
C LYS A 152 -9.77 -11.29 -13.13
N SER A 153 -10.78 -12.13 -13.32
CA SER A 153 -11.24 -13.05 -12.28
C SER A 153 -10.13 -13.98 -11.80
N LEU A 154 -9.41 -14.61 -12.73
CA LEU A 154 -8.27 -15.49 -12.39
C LEU A 154 -7.14 -14.76 -11.67
N GLY A 155 -6.87 -13.52 -12.06
CA GLY A 155 -5.83 -12.68 -11.43
C GLY A 155 -6.23 -12.20 -10.04
N GLU A 156 -7.48 -11.81 -9.83
CA GLU A 156 -8.03 -11.48 -8.51
C GLU A 156 -7.92 -12.65 -7.55
N ASP A 157 -8.21 -13.87 -8.00
CA ASP A 157 -8.05 -15.09 -7.19
C ASP A 157 -6.59 -15.28 -6.73
N VAL A 158 -5.62 -14.99 -7.60
CA VAL A 158 -4.19 -15.06 -7.24
C VAL A 158 -3.84 -14.00 -6.20
N ILE A 159 -4.28 -12.76 -6.39
CA ILE A 159 -4.04 -11.68 -5.44
C ILE A 159 -4.72 -11.97 -4.10
N ARG A 160 -5.95 -12.49 -4.11
CA ARG A 160 -6.66 -12.92 -2.89
C ARG A 160 -5.91 -14.04 -2.16
N ALA A 161 -5.43 -15.05 -2.87
CA ALA A 161 -4.64 -16.13 -2.27
C ALA A 161 -3.33 -15.62 -1.67
N LYS A 162 -2.69 -14.64 -2.32
CA LYS A 162 -1.40 -14.08 -1.90
C LYS A 162 -1.51 -13.11 -0.72
N TYR A 163 -2.55 -12.29 -0.68
CA TYR A 163 -2.72 -11.18 0.26
C TYR A 163 -4.03 -11.21 1.07
N GLY A 164 -4.82 -12.28 0.98
CA GLY A 164 -6.18 -12.33 1.53
C GLY A 164 -6.27 -12.00 3.01
N ASN A 165 -5.35 -12.48 3.83
CA ASN A 165 -5.32 -12.18 5.26
C ASN A 165 -5.12 -10.66 5.55
N LEU A 166 -4.29 -10.01 4.74
CA LEU A 166 -4.03 -8.57 4.86
C LEU A 166 -5.26 -7.74 4.44
N PHE A 167 -5.91 -8.17 3.37
CA PHE A 167 -7.13 -7.52 2.88
C PHE A 167 -8.30 -7.70 3.84
N GLN A 168 -8.48 -8.87 4.43
CA GLN A 168 -9.48 -9.08 5.49
C GLN A 168 -9.23 -8.20 6.71
N MET A 169 -7.97 -8.01 7.09
CA MET A 169 -7.61 -7.09 8.17
C MET A 169 -7.95 -5.64 7.78
N TYR A 170 -7.67 -5.24 6.54
CA TYR A 170 -8.01 -3.91 6.02
C TYR A 170 -9.53 -3.68 6.03
N GLU A 171 -10.33 -4.62 5.51
CA GLU A 171 -11.79 -4.54 5.52
C GLU A 171 -12.35 -4.35 6.94
N LYS A 172 -11.84 -5.11 7.91
CA LYS A 172 -12.29 -5.00 9.32
C LYS A 172 -11.92 -3.68 10.00
N ILE A 173 -10.80 -3.07 9.60
CA ILE A 173 -10.31 -1.83 10.22
C ILE A 173 -10.91 -0.60 9.55
N VAL A 174 -11.01 -0.60 8.23
CA VAL A 174 -11.38 0.56 7.43
C VAL A 174 -12.83 0.50 6.96
N ASP A 175 -13.50 -0.66 7.15
CA ASP A 175 -14.86 -0.93 6.68
C ASP A 175 -15.04 -0.65 5.17
N GLN A 176 -14.03 -0.99 4.40
CA GLN A 176 -14.00 -0.83 2.95
C GLN A 176 -13.52 -2.10 2.27
N ASN A 177 -14.11 -2.41 1.12
CA ASN A 177 -13.71 -3.57 0.33
C ASN A 177 -12.46 -3.20 -0.49
N PRO A 178 -11.28 -3.83 -0.24
CA PRO A 178 -10.04 -3.54 -0.95
C PRO A 178 -10.03 -3.98 -2.42
N TYR A 179 -11.06 -4.72 -2.86
CA TYR A 179 -11.19 -5.22 -4.24
C TYR A 179 -12.17 -4.40 -5.09
N LYS A 180 -12.75 -3.34 -4.54
CA LYS A 180 -13.75 -2.49 -5.22
C LYS A 180 -13.28 -1.05 -5.34
#